data_585a1e64138f30bbb551af9a01adac25
#
_entry.id   585a1e64138f30bbb551af9a01adac25
#
_cell.length_a   1.000
_cell.length_b   1.000
_cell.length_c   1.000
_cell.angle_alpha   90.00
_cell.angle_beta   90.00
_cell.angle_gamma   90.00
#
_symmetry.space_group_name_H-M   'P 1'
#
loop_
_entity.id
_entity.type
_entity.pdbx_description
1 polymer ?
#
loop_
_entity_poly.entity_id
_entity_poly.type
_entity_poly.pdbx_seq_one_letter_code
_entity_poly.pdbx_strand_id
1 'polypeptide(L)'
;MQYFSPNACTPDLWRYLQSQAGRPILLWGMGDGADKVLDVCAEYGIAVADVFASDGFVRGQSFRGRRVLSFGEARATYGDCMIVLLAFGSRRPDVLDNIRRVAAQCELYIPDVPVSGGALFTAELVQAHRADMERARALLADETSRGVFDGIVRARLGGRLEDIEATATGRAEVWRLLRAESIRTAMDCGAYTGDSLRE
;
A
#
# COMPACT_ATOMS: atom_id res chain seq x y z
N MET A 1 7.00 0.67 22.70
CA MET A 1 6.10 1.28 21.70
C MET A 1 6.65 2.69 21.42
N GLN A 2 7.34 2.89 20.31
CA GLN A 2 7.78 4.23 19.92
C GLN A 2 6.56 4.94 19.35
N TYR A 3 6.07 5.94 20.08
CA TYR A 3 5.04 6.87 19.61
C TYR A 3 5.52 7.53 18.32
N PHE A 4 4.58 7.88 17.43
CA PHE A 4 4.83 8.77 16.31
C PHE A 4 5.53 10.03 16.90
N SER A 5 6.86 10.04 16.81
CA SER A 5 7.63 11.23 17.16
C SER A 5 7.78 12.00 15.86
N PRO A 6 7.16 13.17 15.75
CA PRO A 6 7.28 14.00 14.56
C PRO A 6 8.71 14.51 14.32
N ASN A 7 9.64 14.20 15.22
CA ASN A 7 11.07 14.50 15.10
C ASN A 7 11.90 13.36 14.50
N ALA A 8 11.34 12.13 14.35
CA ALA A 8 11.97 11.11 13.55
C ALA A 8 11.71 11.45 12.09
N CYS A 9 12.70 11.99 11.41
CA CYS A 9 12.72 12.17 9.96
C CYS A 9 12.71 10.77 9.33
N THR A 10 11.55 10.11 9.32
CA THR A 10 11.37 8.89 8.53
C THR A 10 11.31 9.37 7.09
N PRO A 11 12.30 9.04 6.26
CA PRO A 11 12.22 9.40 4.85
C PRO A 11 10.97 8.73 4.29
N ASP A 12 10.17 9.47 3.53
CA ASP A 12 9.08 8.86 2.80
C ASP A 12 9.62 7.87 1.75
N LEU A 13 8.76 7.00 1.29
CA LEU A 13 9.10 5.96 0.33
C LEU A 13 9.79 6.54 -0.92
N TRP A 14 9.30 7.66 -1.44
CA TRP A 14 9.79 8.25 -2.69
C TRP A 14 11.23 8.73 -2.56
N ARG A 15 11.59 9.40 -1.46
CA ARG A 15 12.98 9.79 -1.16
C ARG A 15 13.87 8.59 -0.91
N TYR A 16 13.34 7.56 -0.24
CA TYR A 16 14.07 6.31 -0.08
C TYR A 16 14.37 5.68 -1.44
N LEU A 17 13.39 5.54 -2.32
CA LEU A 17 13.58 4.95 -3.66
C LEU A 17 14.57 5.76 -4.51
N GLN A 18 14.54 7.10 -4.44
CA GLN A 18 15.55 7.95 -5.10
C GLN A 18 16.98 7.62 -4.63
N SER A 19 17.16 7.32 -3.34
CA SER A 19 18.47 6.95 -2.79
C SER A 19 18.97 5.58 -3.25
N GLN A 20 18.09 4.75 -3.82
CA GLN A 20 18.37 3.38 -4.26
C GLN A 20 18.75 3.26 -5.75
N ALA A 21 19.30 4.32 -6.35
CA ALA A 21 19.57 4.42 -7.80
C ALA A 21 20.42 3.27 -8.41
N GLY A 22 21.10 2.48 -7.59
CA GLY A 22 21.89 1.32 -8.05
C GLY A 22 21.15 -0.03 -7.96
N ARG A 23 19.91 -0.04 -7.46
CA ARG A 23 19.12 -1.28 -7.27
C ARG A 23 17.98 -1.34 -8.30
N PRO A 24 17.69 -2.51 -8.89
CA PRO A 24 16.56 -2.66 -9.79
C PRO A 24 15.24 -2.49 -9.01
N ILE A 25 14.41 -1.55 -9.46
CA ILE A 25 13.07 -1.32 -8.92
C ILE A 25 12.07 -1.89 -9.94
N LEU A 26 11.23 -2.80 -9.51
CA LEU A 26 10.23 -3.47 -10.35
C LEU A 26 8.82 -3.12 -9.89
N LEU A 27 7.92 -3.01 -10.86
CA LEU A 27 6.50 -2.80 -10.59
C LEU A 27 5.76 -4.13 -10.62
N TRP A 28 4.97 -4.42 -9.60
CA TRP A 28 4.09 -5.58 -9.56
C TRP A 28 2.64 -5.16 -9.78
N GLY A 29 2.15 -5.34 -10.99
CA GLY A 29 0.80 -4.99 -11.43
C GLY A 29 0.78 -4.28 -12.77
N MET A 30 -0.41 -4.17 -13.39
CA MET A 30 -0.61 -3.68 -14.76
C MET A 30 -1.88 -2.83 -14.91
N GLY A 31 -2.51 -2.42 -13.84
CA GLY A 31 -3.75 -1.64 -13.87
C GLY A 31 -3.52 -0.15 -13.68
N ASP A 32 -4.59 0.58 -13.50
CA ASP A 32 -4.59 2.04 -13.24
C ASP A 32 -3.68 2.44 -12.06
N GLY A 33 -3.63 1.61 -10.99
CA GLY A 33 -2.69 1.85 -9.89
C GLY A 33 -1.23 1.77 -10.32
N ALA A 34 -0.91 0.86 -11.26
CA ALA A 34 0.43 0.73 -11.81
C ALA A 34 0.82 1.96 -12.66
N ASP A 35 -0.11 2.48 -13.45
CA ASP A 35 0.10 3.72 -14.22
C ASP A 35 0.41 4.89 -13.29
N LYS A 36 -0.36 5.07 -12.21
CA LYS A 36 -0.16 6.14 -11.23
C LYS A 36 1.18 6.04 -10.50
N VAL A 37 1.58 4.83 -10.11
CA VAL A 37 2.89 4.61 -9.48
C VAL A 37 4.01 4.96 -10.44
N LEU A 38 3.91 4.57 -11.72
CA LEU A 38 4.91 4.93 -12.74
C LEU A 38 4.99 6.43 -12.98
N ASP A 39 3.86 7.13 -13.00
CA ASP A 39 3.83 8.58 -13.20
C ASP A 39 4.55 9.29 -12.02
N VAL A 40 4.29 8.89 -10.77
CA VAL A 40 5.03 9.44 -9.61
C VAL A 40 6.51 9.04 -9.66
N CYS A 41 6.85 7.81 -10.03
CA CYS A 41 8.25 7.43 -10.22
C CYS A 41 8.96 8.36 -11.22
N ALA A 42 8.30 8.69 -12.33
CA ALA A 42 8.84 9.60 -13.33
C ALA A 42 9.04 11.02 -12.78
N GLU A 43 8.07 11.54 -12.00
CA GLU A 43 8.19 12.85 -11.34
C GLU A 43 9.39 12.92 -10.38
N TYR A 44 9.66 11.82 -9.66
CA TYR A 44 10.78 11.72 -8.72
C TYR A 44 12.10 11.27 -9.38
N GLY A 45 12.12 11.05 -10.70
CA GLY A 45 13.31 10.56 -11.41
C GLY A 45 13.72 9.13 -11.00
N ILE A 46 12.76 8.32 -10.55
CA ILE A 46 12.97 6.93 -10.14
C ILE A 46 12.82 6.04 -11.39
N ALA A 47 13.88 5.34 -11.75
CA ALA A 47 13.86 4.42 -12.89
C ALA A 47 13.26 3.07 -12.46
N VAL A 48 12.10 2.72 -13.01
CA VAL A 48 11.52 1.38 -12.88
C VAL A 48 12.11 0.49 -13.97
N ALA A 49 12.79 -0.58 -13.57
CA ALA A 49 13.52 -1.46 -14.48
C ALA A 49 12.57 -2.31 -15.32
N ASP A 50 11.56 -2.92 -14.68
CA ASP A 50 10.63 -3.80 -15.38
C ASP A 50 9.29 -3.94 -14.64
N VAL A 51 8.34 -4.66 -15.28
CA VAL A 51 7.00 -4.92 -14.75
C VAL A 51 6.76 -6.42 -14.71
N PHE A 52 6.18 -6.91 -13.61
CA PHE A 52 5.77 -8.30 -13.52
C PHE A 52 4.34 -8.44 -12.97
N ALA A 53 3.75 -9.62 -13.14
CA ALA A 53 2.46 -9.97 -12.61
C ALA A 53 2.50 -11.31 -11.89
N SER A 54 1.48 -11.60 -11.09
CA SER A 54 1.28 -12.94 -10.51
C SER A 54 1.11 -13.96 -11.63
N ASP A 55 1.63 -15.17 -11.44
CA ASP A 55 1.77 -16.19 -12.50
C ASP A 55 0.47 -16.46 -13.28
N GLY A 56 -0.68 -16.50 -12.61
CA GLY A 56 -1.99 -16.64 -13.25
C GLY A 56 -2.42 -15.49 -14.16
N PHE A 57 -1.70 -14.36 -14.14
CA PHE A 57 -1.98 -13.16 -14.93
C PHE A 57 -0.93 -12.89 -16.01
N VAL A 58 0.10 -13.71 -16.12
CA VAL A 58 1.11 -13.61 -17.20
C VAL A 58 0.60 -14.35 -18.44
N ARG A 59 0.36 -13.63 -19.55
CA ARG A 59 -0.23 -14.15 -20.79
C ARG A 59 0.54 -13.68 -22.03
N GLY A 60 1.81 -13.27 -21.85
CA GLY A 60 2.62 -12.70 -22.94
C GLY A 60 2.25 -11.26 -23.33
N GLN A 61 1.42 -10.59 -22.53
CA GLN A 61 1.03 -9.19 -22.76
C GLN A 61 2.17 -8.21 -22.48
N SER A 62 1.99 -7.00 -22.99
CA SER A 62 2.86 -5.88 -22.69
C SER A 62 2.13 -4.81 -21.86
N PHE A 63 2.87 -4.11 -21.02
CA PHE A 63 2.40 -2.95 -20.26
C PHE A 63 3.38 -1.79 -20.42
N ARG A 64 2.91 -0.63 -20.88
CA ARG A 64 3.75 0.54 -21.17
C ARG A 64 4.96 0.20 -22.08
N GLY A 65 4.75 -0.66 -23.08
CA GLY A 65 5.78 -1.09 -24.06
C GLY A 65 6.79 -2.12 -23.55
N ARG A 66 6.64 -2.63 -22.32
CA ARG A 66 7.48 -3.68 -21.73
C ARG A 66 6.72 -4.99 -21.68
N ARG A 67 7.39 -6.11 -21.96
CA ARG A 67 6.82 -7.44 -21.74
C ARG A 67 6.59 -7.66 -20.24
N VAL A 68 5.42 -8.11 -19.87
CA VAL A 68 5.13 -8.43 -18.46
C VAL A 68 5.78 -9.75 -18.10
N LEU A 69 6.61 -9.75 -17.06
CA LEU A 69 7.33 -10.91 -16.56
C LEU A 69 6.48 -11.69 -15.55
N SER A 70 6.79 -12.97 -15.34
CA SER A 70 6.43 -13.69 -14.12
C SER A 70 7.37 -13.28 -12.97
N PHE A 71 6.98 -13.58 -11.73
CA PHE A 71 7.88 -13.35 -10.58
C PHE A 71 9.17 -14.15 -10.69
N GLY A 72 9.08 -15.39 -11.19
CA GLY A 72 10.26 -16.24 -11.42
C GLY A 72 11.23 -15.63 -12.45
N GLU A 73 10.73 -15.12 -13.58
CA GLU A 73 11.54 -14.42 -14.60
C GLU A 73 12.17 -13.14 -14.04
N ALA A 74 11.40 -12.35 -13.30
CA ALA A 74 11.89 -11.13 -12.66
C ALA A 74 13.05 -11.44 -11.69
N ARG A 75 12.87 -12.46 -10.85
CA ARG A 75 13.90 -12.88 -9.89
C ARG A 75 15.15 -13.45 -10.57
N ALA A 76 14.97 -14.25 -11.62
CA ALA A 76 16.10 -14.78 -12.40
C ALA A 76 16.93 -13.67 -13.08
N THR A 77 16.28 -12.57 -13.50
CA THR A 77 16.93 -11.46 -14.17
C THR A 77 17.59 -10.48 -13.20
N TYR A 78 16.93 -10.14 -12.09
CA TYR A 78 17.30 -9.05 -11.19
C TYR A 78 17.85 -9.48 -9.83
N GLY A 79 17.70 -10.76 -9.49
CA GLY A 79 18.16 -11.32 -8.22
C GLY A 79 17.36 -10.88 -7.00
N ASP A 80 17.90 -11.18 -5.81
CA ASP A 80 17.22 -10.91 -4.54
C ASP A 80 17.37 -9.45 -4.07
N CYS A 81 18.23 -8.64 -4.70
CA CYS A 81 18.43 -7.24 -4.37
C CYS A 81 17.40 -6.29 -4.99
N MET A 82 16.46 -6.81 -5.78
CA MET A 82 15.39 -6.01 -6.38
C MET A 82 14.45 -5.44 -5.32
N ILE A 83 13.93 -4.24 -5.60
CA ILE A 83 12.86 -3.60 -4.85
C ILE A 83 11.57 -3.77 -5.65
N VAL A 84 10.50 -4.21 -4.99
CA VAL A 84 9.19 -4.43 -5.60
C VAL A 84 8.20 -3.37 -5.14
N LEU A 85 7.54 -2.70 -6.07
CA LEU A 85 6.43 -1.78 -5.84
C LEU A 85 5.12 -2.47 -6.18
N LEU A 86 4.31 -2.81 -5.18
CA LEU A 86 3.00 -3.41 -5.35
C LEU A 86 1.98 -2.34 -5.74
N ALA A 87 1.38 -2.47 -6.92
CA ALA A 87 0.48 -1.48 -7.50
C ALA A 87 -0.99 -1.94 -7.60
N PHE A 88 -1.40 -2.86 -6.74
CA PHE A 88 -2.79 -3.29 -6.62
C PHE A 88 -3.11 -3.69 -5.18
N GLY A 89 -4.41 -3.67 -4.83
CA GLY A 89 -4.92 -4.16 -3.54
C GLY A 89 -5.76 -5.41 -3.72
N SER A 90 -5.85 -6.23 -2.67
CA SER A 90 -6.75 -7.38 -2.63
C SER A 90 -7.17 -7.69 -1.20
N ARG A 91 -8.35 -8.30 -1.04
CA ARG A 91 -8.81 -8.90 0.22
C ARG A 91 -8.82 -10.42 0.16
N ARG A 92 -8.50 -11.01 -0.98
CA ARG A 92 -8.49 -12.45 -1.19
C ARG A 92 -7.32 -13.07 -0.42
N PRO A 93 -7.56 -14.13 0.40
CA PRO A 93 -6.52 -14.76 1.19
C PRO A 93 -5.35 -15.28 0.35
N ASP A 94 -5.64 -15.95 -0.78
CA ASP A 94 -4.65 -16.49 -1.69
C ASP A 94 -3.73 -15.41 -2.29
N VAL A 95 -4.28 -14.22 -2.56
CA VAL A 95 -3.52 -13.07 -3.07
C VAL A 95 -2.65 -12.47 -1.95
N LEU A 96 -3.20 -12.33 -0.75
CA LEU A 96 -2.45 -11.84 0.42
C LEU A 96 -1.28 -12.76 0.77
N ASP A 97 -1.50 -14.08 0.73
CA ASP A 97 -0.44 -15.06 0.97
C ASP A 97 0.65 -14.99 -0.10
N ASN A 98 0.27 -14.75 -1.36
CA ASN A 98 1.24 -14.52 -2.43
C ASN A 98 2.05 -13.22 -2.21
N ILE A 99 1.41 -12.14 -1.75
CA ILE A 99 2.10 -10.89 -1.41
C ILE A 99 3.12 -11.13 -0.30
N ARG A 100 2.74 -11.81 0.78
CA ARG A 100 3.65 -12.17 1.88
C ARG A 100 4.80 -13.05 1.40
N ARG A 101 4.52 -14.02 0.52
CA ARG A 101 5.54 -14.89 -0.07
C ARG A 101 6.57 -14.11 -0.88
N VAL A 102 6.16 -13.10 -1.63
CA VAL A 102 7.07 -12.23 -2.38
C VAL A 102 7.84 -11.32 -1.41
N ALA A 103 7.16 -10.72 -0.42
CA ALA A 103 7.79 -9.87 0.59
C ALA A 103 8.85 -10.60 1.44
N ALA A 104 8.72 -11.92 1.62
CA ALA A 104 9.73 -12.75 2.29
C ALA A 104 10.98 -13.01 1.44
N GLN A 105 10.96 -12.70 0.15
CA GLN A 105 12.04 -13.00 -0.80
C GLN A 105 12.73 -11.76 -1.36
N CYS A 106 12.12 -10.60 -1.25
CA CYS A 106 12.65 -9.32 -1.71
C CYS A 106 12.04 -8.17 -0.94
N GLU A 107 12.66 -7.01 -1.03
CA GLU A 107 12.16 -5.79 -0.42
C GLU A 107 10.90 -5.32 -1.17
N LEU A 108 9.77 -5.25 -0.46
CA LEU A 108 8.47 -4.93 -1.05
C LEU A 108 7.87 -3.69 -0.38
N TYR A 109 7.33 -2.80 -1.21
CA TYR A 109 6.61 -1.61 -0.78
C TYR A 109 5.25 -1.50 -1.47
N ILE A 110 4.31 -0.86 -0.80
CA ILE A 110 2.96 -0.54 -1.27
C ILE A 110 2.86 0.99 -1.36
N PRO A 111 3.17 1.58 -2.53
CA PRO A 111 3.13 3.03 -2.69
C PRO A 111 1.73 3.60 -2.47
N ASP A 112 1.63 4.66 -1.66
CA ASP A 112 0.39 5.43 -1.54
C ASP A 112 0.36 6.51 -2.63
N VAL A 113 -0.52 6.34 -3.60
CA VAL A 113 -0.73 7.27 -4.70
C VAL A 113 -2.18 7.73 -4.76
N PRO A 114 -2.48 9.00 -5.09
CA PRO A 114 -3.86 9.49 -5.20
C PRO A 114 -4.63 8.72 -6.29
N VAL A 115 -5.83 8.26 -5.95
CA VAL A 115 -6.71 7.55 -6.89
C VAL A 115 -7.34 8.52 -7.89
N SER A 116 -7.77 9.70 -7.42
CA SER A 116 -8.51 10.69 -8.21
C SER A 116 -8.13 12.11 -7.81
N GLY A 117 -6.99 12.58 -8.28
CA GLY A 117 -6.46 13.90 -7.91
C GLY A 117 -6.03 13.99 -6.44
N GLY A 118 -5.56 15.17 -6.04
CA GLY A 118 -5.05 15.42 -4.68
C GLY A 118 -3.52 15.40 -4.60
N ALA A 119 -3.00 15.77 -3.43
CA ALA A 119 -1.57 15.79 -3.18
C ALA A 119 -1.06 14.40 -2.81
N LEU A 120 0.17 14.09 -3.21
CA LEU A 120 0.89 12.90 -2.74
C LEU A 120 1.14 13.02 -1.22
N PHE A 121 0.98 11.91 -0.51
CA PHE A 121 1.21 11.89 0.94
C PHE A 121 2.70 11.75 1.24
N THR A 122 3.35 12.89 1.48
CA THR A 122 4.80 12.98 1.70
C THR A 122 5.14 13.45 3.10
N ALA A 123 6.41 13.32 3.48
CA ALA A 123 6.91 13.83 4.75
C ALA A 123 6.73 15.36 4.87
N GLU A 124 6.88 16.09 3.77
CA GLU A 124 6.64 17.54 3.72
C GLU A 124 5.16 17.88 3.97
N LEU A 125 4.23 17.11 3.36
CA LEU A 125 2.79 17.30 3.60
C LEU A 125 2.45 17.05 5.09
N VAL A 126 2.97 15.96 5.66
CA VAL A 126 2.78 15.64 7.08
C VAL A 126 3.32 16.75 7.97
N GLN A 127 4.51 17.27 7.67
CA GLN A 127 5.11 18.38 8.42
C GLN A 127 4.31 19.68 8.29
N ALA A 128 3.82 20.00 7.09
CA ALA A 128 3.00 21.20 6.85
C ALA A 128 1.66 21.16 7.61
N HIS A 129 1.08 19.97 7.79
CA HIS A 129 -0.20 19.75 8.46
C HIS A 129 -0.05 19.15 9.87
N ARG A 130 1.14 19.22 10.45
CA ARG A 130 1.44 18.59 11.74
C ARG A 130 0.43 18.95 12.84
N ALA A 131 0.13 20.23 13.00
CA ALA A 131 -0.79 20.70 14.06
C ALA A 131 -2.21 20.15 13.85
N ASP A 132 -2.66 20.01 12.61
CA ASP A 132 -3.96 19.43 12.27
C ASP A 132 -4.01 17.94 12.55
N MET A 133 -2.93 17.23 12.24
CA MET A 133 -2.79 15.80 12.54
C MET A 133 -2.73 15.53 14.05
N GLU A 134 -1.98 16.31 14.80
CA GLU A 134 -1.94 16.21 16.26
C GLU A 134 -3.31 16.47 16.87
N ARG A 135 -4.03 17.47 16.37
CA ARG A 135 -5.39 17.77 16.79
C ARG A 135 -6.37 16.65 16.46
N ALA A 136 -6.32 16.12 15.22
CA ALA A 136 -7.15 14.98 14.82
C ALA A 136 -6.86 13.73 15.68
N ARG A 137 -5.58 13.44 15.93
CA ARG A 137 -5.17 12.34 16.80
C ARG A 137 -5.71 12.50 18.23
N ALA A 138 -5.68 13.72 18.78
CA ALA A 138 -6.16 14.00 20.14
C ALA A 138 -7.68 13.82 20.28
N LEU A 139 -8.45 13.91 19.19
CA LEU A 139 -9.90 13.68 19.19
C LEU A 139 -10.28 12.18 19.22
N LEU A 140 -9.33 11.28 18.99
CA LEU A 140 -9.59 9.83 19.03
C LEU A 140 -9.79 9.34 20.47
N ALA A 141 -10.78 8.47 20.64
CA ALA A 141 -11.30 8.08 21.94
C ALA A 141 -10.29 7.34 22.86
N ASP A 142 -9.43 6.52 22.27
CA ASP A 142 -8.55 5.62 23.03
C ASP A 142 -7.17 5.44 22.38
N GLU A 143 -6.24 4.82 23.11
CA GLU A 143 -4.87 4.59 22.63
C GLU A 143 -4.81 3.60 21.47
N THR A 144 -5.73 2.66 21.36
CA THR A 144 -5.82 1.74 20.22
C THR A 144 -6.10 2.51 18.94
N SER A 145 -7.10 3.38 18.97
CA SER A 145 -7.46 4.26 17.85
C SER A 145 -6.32 5.21 17.46
N ARG A 146 -5.63 5.77 18.46
CA ARG A 146 -4.43 6.61 18.22
C ARG A 146 -3.28 5.80 17.62
N GLY A 147 -3.09 4.57 18.09
CA GLY A 147 -2.10 3.64 17.54
C GLY A 147 -2.36 3.28 16.08
N VAL A 148 -3.62 3.06 15.72
CA VAL A 148 -4.06 2.84 14.33
C VAL A 148 -3.82 4.08 13.48
N PHE A 149 -4.17 5.27 13.97
CA PHE A 149 -3.89 6.54 13.28
C PHE A 149 -2.40 6.69 12.97
N ASP A 150 -1.54 6.51 13.98
CA ASP A 150 -0.10 6.60 13.83
C ASP A 150 0.44 5.53 12.84
N GLY A 151 -0.11 4.32 12.89
CA GLY A 151 0.21 3.23 11.97
C GLY A 151 -0.16 3.54 10.52
N ILE A 152 -1.34 4.10 10.29
CA ILE A 152 -1.78 4.52 8.94
C ILE A 152 -0.87 5.62 8.38
N VAL A 153 -0.49 6.61 9.20
CA VAL A 153 0.46 7.64 8.77
C VAL A 153 1.81 7.03 8.36
N ARG A 154 2.34 6.09 9.15
CA ARG A 154 3.58 5.38 8.79
C ARG A 154 3.43 4.55 7.51
N ALA A 155 2.33 3.80 7.39
CA ALA A 155 2.04 2.98 6.22
C ALA A 155 1.98 3.82 4.93
N ARG A 156 1.30 4.96 4.97
CA ARG A 156 1.19 5.87 3.83
C ARG A 156 2.53 6.52 3.46
N LEU A 157 3.35 6.88 4.44
CA LEU A 157 4.68 7.44 4.20
C LEU A 157 5.67 6.39 3.72
N GLY A 158 5.76 5.26 4.41
CA GLY A 158 6.80 4.25 4.21
C GLY A 158 6.43 3.14 3.23
N GLY A 159 5.14 2.92 2.97
CA GLY A 159 4.65 1.85 2.08
C GLY A 159 4.95 0.44 2.58
N ARG A 160 5.23 0.23 3.85
CA ARG A 160 5.61 -1.07 4.39
C ARG A 160 4.39 -1.96 4.65
N LEU A 161 4.47 -3.22 4.22
CA LEU A 161 3.40 -4.20 4.41
C LEU A 161 3.10 -4.43 5.90
N GLU A 162 4.12 -4.53 6.74
CA GLU A 162 3.97 -4.74 8.17
C GLU A 162 3.23 -3.59 8.89
N ASP A 163 3.41 -2.34 8.44
CA ASP A 163 2.67 -1.20 9.01
C ASP A 163 1.18 -1.26 8.65
N ILE A 164 0.85 -1.72 7.44
CA ILE A 164 -0.54 -1.92 7.00
C ILE A 164 -1.18 -3.06 7.79
N GLU A 165 -0.50 -4.21 7.89
CA GLU A 165 -1.00 -5.37 8.61
C GLU A 165 -1.20 -5.10 10.12
N ALA A 166 -0.31 -4.32 10.73
CA ALA A 166 -0.40 -3.93 12.14
C ALA A 166 -1.62 -3.05 12.44
N THR A 167 -2.21 -2.40 11.43
CA THR A 167 -3.42 -1.57 11.58
C THR A 167 -4.71 -2.32 11.22
N ALA A 168 -4.59 -3.54 10.70
CA ALA A 168 -5.74 -4.32 10.29
C ALA A 168 -6.53 -4.84 11.49
N THR A 169 -7.85 -4.63 11.47
CA THR A 169 -8.78 -5.22 12.42
C THR A 169 -9.55 -6.35 11.75
N GLY A 170 -9.58 -7.51 12.39
CA GLY A 170 -10.33 -8.66 11.89
C GLY A 170 -11.82 -8.35 11.76
N ARG A 171 -12.45 -8.86 10.68
CA ARG A 171 -13.88 -8.60 10.38
C ARG A 171 -14.81 -8.91 11.55
N ALA A 172 -14.61 -10.05 12.19
CA ALA A 172 -15.43 -10.44 13.34
C ALA A 172 -15.35 -9.43 14.50
N GLU A 173 -14.17 -8.89 14.75
CA GLU A 173 -13.95 -7.85 15.75
C GLU A 173 -14.62 -6.53 15.35
N VAL A 174 -14.54 -6.13 14.07
CA VAL A 174 -15.26 -4.95 13.56
C VAL A 174 -16.76 -5.10 13.78
N TRP A 175 -17.36 -6.25 13.45
CA TRP A 175 -18.77 -6.52 13.66
C TRP A 175 -19.15 -6.47 15.15
N ARG A 176 -18.32 -7.02 16.03
CA ARG A 176 -18.51 -6.96 17.48
C ARG A 176 -18.47 -5.51 17.99
N LEU A 177 -17.48 -4.72 17.57
CA LEU A 177 -17.36 -3.31 17.99
C LEU A 177 -18.53 -2.46 17.51
N LEU A 178 -19.03 -2.70 16.32
CA LEU A 178 -20.19 -2.03 15.74
C LEU A 178 -21.53 -2.54 16.34
N ARG A 179 -21.50 -3.56 17.19
CA ARG A 179 -22.72 -4.24 17.69
C ARG A 179 -23.64 -4.63 16.54
N ALA A 180 -23.08 -5.27 15.51
CA ALA A 180 -23.80 -5.57 14.27
C ALA A 180 -25.08 -6.36 14.48
N GLU A 181 -25.13 -7.23 15.50
CA GLU A 181 -26.31 -7.99 15.89
C GLU A 181 -27.49 -7.10 16.35
N SER A 182 -27.23 -5.85 16.73
CA SER A 182 -28.28 -4.89 17.12
C SER A 182 -28.81 -4.04 15.96
N ILE A 183 -28.15 -4.11 14.79
CA ILE A 183 -28.52 -3.34 13.59
C ILE A 183 -29.78 -3.97 12.99
N ARG A 184 -30.85 -3.20 12.89
CA ARG A 184 -32.13 -3.66 12.33
C ARG A 184 -32.35 -3.20 10.89
N THR A 185 -31.65 -2.18 10.46
CA THR A 185 -31.79 -1.61 9.12
C THR A 185 -30.44 -1.15 8.62
N ALA A 186 -30.09 -1.54 7.41
CA ALA A 186 -28.88 -1.11 6.75
C ALA A 186 -29.19 -0.65 5.30
N MET A 187 -28.40 0.28 4.79
CA MET A 187 -28.45 0.71 3.41
C MET A 187 -27.05 0.53 2.80
N ASP A 188 -26.98 -0.24 1.72
CA ASP A 188 -25.77 -0.40 0.93
C ASP A 188 -25.86 0.49 -0.32
N CYS A 189 -25.09 1.59 -0.33
CA CYS A 189 -25.11 2.58 -1.43
C CYS A 189 -24.28 2.13 -2.64
N GLY A 190 -23.63 0.98 -2.59
CA GLY A 190 -22.85 0.39 -3.68
C GLY A 190 -23.14 -1.09 -3.88
N ALA A 191 -24.37 -1.51 -3.64
CA ALA A 191 -24.77 -2.90 -3.48
C ALA A 191 -24.47 -3.85 -4.64
N TYR A 192 -24.13 -3.35 -5.83
CA TYR A 192 -23.86 -4.14 -7.05
C TYR A 192 -24.79 -5.36 -7.20
N THR A 193 -24.39 -6.54 -6.76
CA THR A 193 -25.21 -7.78 -6.73
C THR A 193 -25.73 -8.13 -5.34
N GLY A 194 -25.55 -7.27 -4.35
CA GLY A 194 -25.86 -7.54 -2.93
C GLY A 194 -24.86 -8.48 -2.24
N ASP A 195 -23.66 -8.58 -2.76
CA ASP A 195 -22.57 -9.39 -2.20
C ASP A 195 -22.16 -8.96 -0.81
N SER A 196 -22.10 -7.65 -0.54
CA SER A 196 -21.81 -7.10 0.79
C SER A 196 -22.79 -7.52 1.89
N LEU A 197 -24.04 -7.87 1.50
CA LEU A 197 -25.08 -8.30 2.43
C LEU A 197 -25.10 -9.82 2.68
N ARG A 198 -24.38 -10.57 1.86
CA ARG A 198 -24.34 -12.04 1.93
C ARG A 198 -23.15 -12.56 2.72
N GLU A 199 -22.21 -11.71 2.99
CA GLU A 199 -20.98 -11.99 3.74
C GLU A 199 -21.15 -11.63 5.23
#